data_a80ac0dcda9c9e318a952a3feb16a9dc
#
_entry.id   a80ac0dcda9c9e318a952a3feb16a9dc
#
_cell.length_a   1.000
_cell.length_b   1.000
_cell.length_c   1.000
_cell.angle_alpha   90.00
_cell.angle_beta   90.00
_cell.angle_gamma   90.00
#
_symmetry.space_group_name_H-M   'P 1'
#
loop_
_entity.id
_entity.type
_entity.pdbx_description
1 polymer ?
#
loop_
_entity_poly.entity_id
_entity_poly.type
_entity_poly.pdbx_seq_one_letter_code
_entity_poly.pdbx_strand_id
1 'polypeptide(L)'
;MNLNLLTAISPIDGRYRSKTDSLAEYFSEYALVRYRVRVEIEYFITLCELPLKQLESFDQSLFPVLRGIYENFTVADAQRVKDIEAVTNHDVKAVEYFIKEKFDAMSADGTVSEGYFEPFKEFIHFGLTSQDINNTSVPLSIKEALENVYYPQIEELIQQLKDYAEEWKGVAMLAKTHGQPASPTRLG
;
A
#
# COMPACT_ATOMS: atom_id res chain seq x y z
N MET A 1 19.99 -6.66 -20.74
CA MET A 1 20.21 -7.67 -19.68
C MET A 1 18.87 -7.86 -18.97
N ASN A 2 18.35 -9.08 -18.90
CA ASN A 2 17.06 -9.33 -18.24
C ASN A 2 17.20 -9.18 -16.72
N LEU A 3 16.19 -8.64 -16.06
CA LEU A 3 16.17 -8.48 -14.62
C LEU A 3 16.07 -9.86 -13.92
N ASN A 4 17.01 -10.14 -13.06
CA ASN A 4 17.02 -11.30 -12.14
C ASN A 4 17.87 -10.96 -10.90
N LEU A 5 18.04 -11.91 -9.97
CA LEU A 5 18.78 -11.68 -8.73
C LEU A 5 20.23 -11.23 -8.93
N LEU A 6 20.86 -11.61 -10.05
CA LEU A 6 22.26 -11.25 -10.36
C LEU A 6 22.36 -9.90 -11.09
N THR A 7 21.30 -9.48 -11.78
CA THR A 7 21.29 -8.28 -12.64
C THR A 7 20.51 -7.13 -12.05
N ALA A 8 19.89 -7.32 -10.89
CA ALA A 8 19.21 -6.26 -10.15
C ALA A 8 20.22 -5.19 -9.70
N ILE A 9 19.85 -3.91 -9.87
CA ILE A 9 20.72 -2.78 -9.52
C ILE A 9 20.90 -2.67 -8.01
N SER A 10 19.83 -2.97 -7.24
CA SER A 10 19.85 -2.93 -5.77
C SER A 10 19.96 -4.34 -5.18
N PRO A 11 20.81 -4.54 -4.14
CA PRO A 11 20.80 -5.78 -3.37
C PRO A 11 19.45 -6.11 -2.73
N ILE A 12 18.61 -5.13 -2.47
CA ILE A 12 17.26 -5.30 -1.89
C ILE A 12 16.39 -6.13 -2.85
N ASP A 13 16.35 -5.78 -4.13
CA ASP A 13 15.60 -6.52 -5.15
C ASP A 13 16.40 -7.65 -5.83
N GLY A 14 17.68 -7.78 -5.51
CA GLY A 14 18.54 -8.85 -5.93
C GLY A 14 18.73 -9.89 -4.84
N ARG A 15 19.94 -9.90 -4.26
CA ARG A 15 20.40 -10.88 -3.26
C ARG A 15 19.46 -11.05 -2.07
N TYR A 16 18.84 -9.97 -1.60
CA TYR A 16 18.00 -9.97 -0.40
C TYR A 16 16.49 -9.99 -0.69
N ARG A 17 16.07 -10.16 -1.94
CA ARG A 17 14.66 -10.16 -2.32
C ARG A 17 13.80 -11.09 -1.43
N SER A 18 14.27 -12.31 -1.17
CA SER A 18 13.56 -13.27 -0.31
C SER A 18 13.40 -12.83 1.16
N LYS A 19 14.17 -11.83 1.61
CA LYS A 19 14.08 -11.25 2.96
C LYS A 19 13.19 -10.01 3.02
N THR A 20 12.93 -9.38 1.88
CA THR A 20 12.17 -8.14 1.77
C THR A 20 10.86 -8.32 1.01
N ASP A 21 10.51 -9.55 0.66
CA ASP A 21 9.33 -9.84 -0.18
C ASP A 21 8.02 -9.37 0.45
N SER A 22 7.89 -9.44 1.77
CA SER A 22 6.74 -8.91 2.51
C SER A 22 6.52 -7.40 2.34
N LEU A 23 7.55 -6.65 1.90
CA LEU A 23 7.44 -5.21 1.62
C LEU A 23 6.93 -4.92 0.20
N ALA A 24 6.85 -5.91 -0.67
CA ALA A 24 6.40 -5.70 -2.06
C ALA A 24 4.96 -5.19 -2.15
N GLU A 25 4.09 -5.60 -1.20
CA GLU A 25 2.71 -5.14 -1.10
C GLU A 25 2.56 -3.66 -0.72
N TYR A 26 3.66 -3.00 -0.31
CA TYR A 26 3.67 -1.61 0.14
C TYR A 26 4.53 -0.69 -0.71
N PHE A 27 5.65 -1.18 -1.27
CA PHE A 27 6.69 -0.34 -1.89
C PHE A 27 7.03 -0.71 -3.33
N SER A 28 6.39 -1.70 -3.93
CA SER A 28 6.52 -1.97 -5.36
C SER A 28 5.72 -0.97 -6.20
N GLU A 29 5.99 -0.90 -7.50
CA GLU A 29 5.18 -0.12 -8.45
C GLU A 29 3.71 -0.59 -8.44
N TYR A 30 3.47 -1.91 -8.35
CA TYR A 30 2.15 -2.49 -8.15
C TYR A 30 1.46 -1.90 -6.92
N ALA A 31 2.16 -1.86 -5.78
CA ALA A 31 1.61 -1.32 -4.54
C ALA A 31 1.30 0.18 -4.66
N LEU A 32 2.22 0.97 -5.23
CA LEU A 32 2.00 2.40 -5.44
C LEU A 32 0.74 2.67 -6.25
N VAL A 33 0.54 1.93 -7.35
CA VAL A 33 -0.67 2.07 -8.19
C VAL A 33 -1.91 1.68 -7.38
N ARG A 34 -1.90 0.54 -6.66
CA ARG A 34 -3.02 0.09 -5.82
C ARG A 34 -3.40 1.12 -4.75
N TYR A 35 -2.44 1.72 -4.07
CA TYR A 35 -2.70 2.75 -3.08
C TYR A 35 -3.28 4.03 -3.70
N ARG A 36 -2.84 4.42 -4.88
CA ARG A 36 -3.43 5.54 -5.63
C ARG A 36 -4.89 5.25 -5.99
N VAL A 37 -5.18 4.05 -6.52
CA VAL A 37 -6.57 3.62 -6.81
C VAL A 37 -7.43 3.66 -5.55
N ARG A 38 -6.91 3.17 -4.41
CA ARG A 38 -7.61 3.21 -3.12
C ARG A 38 -7.95 4.65 -2.72
N VAL A 39 -7.00 5.55 -2.78
CA VAL A 39 -7.22 6.96 -2.41
C VAL A 39 -8.26 7.61 -3.31
N GLU A 40 -8.22 7.39 -4.61
CA GLU A 40 -9.21 7.91 -5.55
C GLU A 40 -10.61 7.38 -5.27
N ILE A 41 -10.76 6.09 -5.01
CA ILE A 41 -12.04 5.45 -4.68
C ILE A 41 -12.60 5.98 -3.36
N GLU A 42 -11.80 6.04 -2.29
CA GLU A 42 -12.26 6.53 -0.99
C GLU A 42 -12.59 8.04 -1.05
N TYR A 43 -11.84 8.81 -1.85
CA TYR A 43 -12.17 10.21 -2.11
C TYR A 43 -13.52 10.34 -2.84
N PHE A 44 -13.75 9.57 -3.90
CA PHE A 44 -15.02 9.56 -4.62
C PHE A 44 -16.20 9.19 -3.70
N ILE A 45 -16.03 8.15 -2.86
CA ILE A 45 -17.02 7.74 -1.85
C ILE A 45 -17.30 8.91 -0.90
N THR A 46 -16.24 9.57 -0.41
CA THR A 46 -16.38 10.74 0.48
C THR A 46 -17.16 11.88 -0.19
N LEU A 47 -16.91 12.15 -1.47
CA LEU A 47 -17.70 13.15 -2.22
C LEU A 47 -19.18 12.77 -2.30
N CYS A 48 -19.50 11.47 -2.49
CA CYS A 48 -20.89 10.99 -2.50
C CYS A 48 -21.57 11.09 -1.12
N GLU A 49 -20.82 11.11 -0.03
CA GLU A 49 -21.33 11.31 1.33
C GLU A 49 -21.55 12.79 1.68
N LEU A 50 -20.94 13.71 0.91
CA LEU A 50 -21.18 15.15 1.07
C LEU A 50 -22.52 15.56 0.46
N PRO A 51 -23.15 16.66 0.93
CA PRO A 51 -24.43 17.15 0.39
C PRO A 51 -24.26 17.85 -0.97
N LEU A 52 -23.62 17.15 -1.92
CA LEU A 52 -23.43 17.64 -3.28
C LEU A 52 -24.61 17.21 -4.14
N LYS A 53 -25.37 18.16 -4.64
CA LYS A 53 -26.56 17.90 -5.49
C LYS A 53 -26.29 16.99 -6.68
N GLN A 54 -25.08 17.08 -7.24
CA GLN A 54 -24.68 16.30 -8.41
C GLN A 54 -24.47 14.82 -8.08
N LEU A 55 -24.25 14.47 -6.81
CA LEU A 55 -23.98 13.12 -6.33
C LEU A 55 -25.09 12.56 -5.42
N GLU A 56 -26.14 13.36 -5.14
CA GLU A 56 -27.23 12.94 -4.24
C GLU A 56 -27.99 11.69 -4.72
N SER A 57 -27.98 11.43 -6.04
CA SER A 57 -28.64 10.26 -6.65
C SER A 57 -27.73 9.05 -6.72
N PHE A 58 -26.48 9.11 -6.23
CA PHE A 58 -25.59 7.97 -6.22
C PHE A 58 -26.05 6.92 -5.21
N ASP A 59 -26.15 5.66 -5.64
CA ASP A 59 -26.55 4.56 -4.76
C ASP A 59 -25.38 4.15 -3.84
N GLN A 60 -25.46 4.54 -2.58
CA GLN A 60 -24.41 4.25 -1.58
C GLN A 60 -24.26 2.74 -1.29
N SER A 61 -25.24 1.91 -1.66
CA SER A 61 -25.09 0.45 -1.56
C SER A 61 -24.00 -0.11 -2.45
N LEU A 62 -23.53 0.65 -3.44
CA LEU A 62 -22.39 0.32 -4.32
C LEU A 62 -21.01 0.57 -3.70
N PHE A 63 -20.90 1.25 -2.56
CA PHE A 63 -19.59 1.52 -1.94
C PHE A 63 -18.75 0.26 -1.71
N PRO A 64 -19.27 -0.87 -1.23
CA PRO A 64 -18.49 -2.10 -1.14
C PRO A 64 -17.98 -2.61 -2.48
N VAL A 65 -18.78 -2.45 -3.56
CA VAL A 65 -18.39 -2.84 -4.92
C VAL A 65 -17.24 -1.97 -5.41
N LEU A 66 -17.30 -0.66 -5.17
CA LEU A 66 -16.23 0.28 -5.52
C LEU A 66 -14.94 -0.05 -4.74
N ARG A 67 -15.04 -0.34 -3.45
CA ARG A 67 -13.89 -0.77 -2.64
C ARG A 67 -13.26 -2.05 -3.18
N GLY A 68 -14.05 -2.96 -3.71
CA GLY A 68 -13.57 -4.17 -4.39
C GLY A 68 -12.59 -3.90 -5.53
N ILE A 69 -12.58 -2.71 -6.14
CA ILE A 69 -11.62 -2.34 -7.20
C ILE A 69 -10.18 -2.34 -6.67
N TYR A 70 -9.93 -1.82 -5.46
CA TYR A 70 -8.58 -1.82 -4.87
C TYR A 70 -8.33 -3.00 -3.93
N GLU A 71 -9.36 -3.58 -3.31
CA GLU A 71 -9.23 -4.76 -2.43
C GLU A 71 -8.87 -6.02 -3.23
N ASN A 72 -9.41 -6.16 -4.43
CA ASN A 72 -9.13 -7.25 -5.35
C ASN A 72 -8.17 -6.86 -6.48
N PHE A 73 -7.38 -5.81 -6.28
CA PHE A 73 -6.45 -5.28 -7.29
C PHE A 73 -5.36 -6.30 -7.61
N THR A 74 -5.11 -6.52 -8.89
CA THR A 74 -4.17 -7.52 -9.38
C THR A 74 -2.97 -6.90 -10.10
N VAL A 75 -1.93 -7.70 -10.33
CA VAL A 75 -0.79 -7.29 -11.18
C VAL A 75 -1.23 -6.94 -12.61
N ALA A 76 -2.27 -7.62 -13.12
CA ALA A 76 -2.83 -7.30 -14.43
C ALA A 76 -3.52 -5.93 -14.45
N ASP A 77 -4.18 -5.54 -13.37
CA ASP A 77 -4.75 -4.19 -13.21
C ASP A 77 -3.64 -3.13 -13.16
N ALA A 78 -2.56 -3.39 -12.43
CA ALA A 78 -1.40 -2.50 -12.41
C ALA A 78 -0.79 -2.35 -13.81
N GLN A 79 -0.66 -3.46 -14.56
CA GLN A 79 -0.19 -3.41 -15.94
C GLN A 79 -1.13 -2.58 -16.82
N ARG A 80 -2.46 -2.73 -16.66
CA ARG A 80 -3.43 -1.90 -17.40
C ARG A 80 -3.23 -0.41 -17.14
N VAL A 81 -3.01 -0.01 -15.88
CA VAL A 81 -2.69 1.38 -15.55
C VAL A 81 -1.42 1.84 -16.25
N LYS A 82 -0.36 1.00 -16.30
CA LYS A 82 0.89 1.33 -17.01
C LYS A 82 0.68 1.45 -18.52
N ASP A 83 -0.18 0.63 -19.12
CA ASP A 83 -0.52 0.72 -20.54
C ASP A 83 -1.24 2.05 -20.87
N ILE A 84 -2.14 2.51 -19.98
CA ILE A 84 -2.79 3.81 -20.11
C ILE A 84 -1.76 4.94 -19.94
N GLU A 85 -0.89 4.82 -18.92
CA GLU A 85 0.18 5.79 -18.67
C GLU A 85 1.11 5.97 -19.88
N ALA A 86 1.45 4.88 -20.57
CA ALA A 86 2.29 4.93 -21.76
C ALA A 86 1.70 5.79 -22.90
N VAL A 87 0.37 5.96 -22.91
CA VAL A 87 -0.33 6.83 -23.88
C VAL A 87 -0.52 8.24 -23.34
N THR A 88 -0.91 8.36 -22.07
CA THR A 88 -1.24 9.67 -21.45
C THR A 88 0.00 10.45 -21.01
N ASN A 89 1.15 9.77 -20.84
CA ASN A 89 2.38 10.29 -20.23
C ASN A 89 2.14 10.93 -18.84
N HIS A 90 1.16 10.38 -18.10
CA HIS A 90 0.79 10.91 -16.79
C HIS A 90 0.27 9.80 -15.89
N ASP A 91 0.98 9.51 -14.81
CA ASP A 91 0.77 8.37 -13.91
C ASP A 91 -0.58 8.43 -13.15
N VAL A 92 -0.88 9.55 -12.47
CA VAL A 92 -2.14 9.68 -11.72
C VAL A 92 -3.34 9.80 -12.66
N LYS A 93 -3.18 10.45 -13.83
CA LYS A 93 -4.24 10.49 -14.84
C LYS A 93 -4.57 9.09 -15.39
N ALA A 94 -3.57 8.22 -15.49
CA ALA A 94 -3.78 6.83 -15.87
C ALA A 94 -4.64 6.07 -14.83
N VAL A 95 -4.46 6.36 -13.54
CA VAL A 95 -5.30 5.80 -12.47
C VAL A 95 -6.76 6.24 -12.61
N GLU A 96 -7.00 7.53 -12.87
CA GLU A 96 -8.34 8.07 -13.12
C GLU A 96 -9.02 7.33 -14.29
N TYR A 97 -8.33 7.19 -15.44
CA TYR A 97 -8.88 6.48 -16.59
C TYR A 97 -9.14 4.99 -16.29
N PHE A 98 -8.25 4.34 -15.57
CA PHE A 98 -8.46 2.96 -15.15
C PHE A 98 -9.73 2.80 -14.30
N ILE A 99 -9.99 3.71 -13.36
CA ILE A 99 -11.21 3.67 -12.55
C ILE A 99 -12.45 3.90 -13.42
N LYS A 100 -12.38 4.83 -14.39
CA LYS A 100 -13.47 5.03 -15.37
C LYS A 100 -13.73 3.77 -16.20
N GLU A 101 -12.69 3.05 -16.63
CA GLU A 101 -12.83 1.75 -17.29
C GLU A 101 -13.50 0.69 -16.41
N LYS A 102 -13.20 0.66 -15.10
CA LYS A 102 -13.87 -0.24 -14.15
C LYS A 102 -15.35 0.10 -14.00
N PHE A 103 -15.72 1.37 -13.98
CA PHE A 103 -17.12 1.81 -13.98
C PHE A 103 -17.87 1.37 -15.24
N ASP A 104 -17.22 1.47 -16.41
CA ASP A 104 -17.77 0.97 -17.67
C ASP A 104 -17.96 -0.54 -17.66
N ALA A 105 -16.99 -1.28 -17.14
CA ALA A 105 -17.06 -2.73 -17.01
C ALA A 105 -18.22 -3.17 -16.11
N MET A 106 -18.48 -2.49 -14.99
CA MET A 106 -19.60 -2.76 -14.10
C MET A 106 -20.97 -2.50 -14.77
N SER A 107 -21.01 -1.54 -15.68
CA SER A 107 -22.24 -1.32 -16.49
C SER A 107 -22.40 -2.41 -17.54
N ALA A 108 -21.31 -2.90 -18.14
CA ALA A 108 -21.33 -3.92 -19.19
C ALA A 108 -21.63 -5.33 -18.65
N ASP A 109 -21.19 -5.66 -17.43
CA ASP A 109 -21.41 -6.97 -16.80
C ASP A 109 -22.75 -7.09 -16.04
N GLY A 110 -23.52 -6.00 -15.98
CA GLY A 110 -24.84 -5.96 -15.35
C GLY A 110 -24.80 -5.75 -13.83
N THR A 111 -23.65 -5.39 -13.24
CA THR A 111 -23.55 -4.99 -11.82
C THR A 111 -24.45 -3.78 -11.55
N VAL A 112 -24.51 -2.86 -12.50
CA VAL A 112 -25.45 -1.71 -12.52
C VAL A 112 -26.15 -1.62 -13.88
N SER A 113 -27.16 -0.76 -14.00
CA SER A 113 -27.80 -0.49 -15.30
C SER A 113 -26.83 0.21 -16.26
N GLU A 114 -27.04 -0.01 -17.56
CA GLU A 114 -26.26 0.64 -18.60
C GLU A 114 -26.26 2.17 -18.43
N GLY A 115 -25.08 2.78 -18.49
CA GLY A 115 -24.91 4.22 -18.34
C GLY A 115 -25.08 4.78 -16.93
N TYR A 116 -25.29 3.93 -15.91
CA TYR A 116 -25.47 4.39 -14.52
C TYR A 116 -24.35 5.31 -14.03
N PHE A 117 -23.09 4.99 -14.32
CA PHE A 117 -21.96 5.79 -13.88
C PHE A 117 -21.67 7.05 -14.72
N GLU A 118 -22.28 7.22 -15.88
CA GLU A 118 -21.95 8.34 -16.78
C GLU A 118 -22.02 9.71 -16.11
N PRO A 119 -23.05 10.09 -15.31
CA PRO A 119 -23.09 11.38 -14.65
C PRO A 119 -22.08 11.54 -13.50
N PHE A 120 -21.47 10.45 -13.05
CA PHE A 120 -20.61 10.43 -11.88
C PHE A 120 -19.10 10.33 -12.20
N LYS A 121 -18.73 9.89 -13.40
CA LYS A 121 -17.34 9.65 -13.80
C LYS A 121 -16.43 10.88 -13.66
N GLU A 122 -16.96 12.07 -13.91
CA GLU A 122 -16.18 13.30 -13.82
C GLU A 122 -15.90 13.75 -12.37
N PHE A 123 -16.48 13.05 -11.38
CA PHE A 123 -16.17 13.26 -9.97
C PHE A 123 -14.99 12.40 -9.48
N ILE A 124 -14.50 11.47 -10.29
CA ILE A 124 -13.22 10.81 -10.04
C ILE A 124 -12.13 11.87 -10.20
N HIS A 125 -11.25 12.00 -9.22
CA HIS A 125 -10.19 13.03 -9.18
C HIS A 125 -10.71 14.50 -9.18
N PHE A 126 -11.97 14.70 -8.84
CA PHE A 126 -12.60 16.04 -8.90
C PHE A 126 -11.94 17.02 -7.90
N GLY A 127 -11.43 18.14 -8.42
CA GLY A 127 -10.84 19.19 -7.60
C GLY A 127 -9.48 18.85 -6.99
N LEU A 128 -8.86 17.74 -7.38
CA LEU A 128 -7.54 17.30 -6.91
C LEU A 128 -6.44 17.58 -7.93
N THR A 129 -5.21 17.53 -7.44
CA THR A 129 -4.01 17.41 -8.25
C THR A 129 -3.31 16.07 -7.97
N SER A 130 -2.39 15.66 -8.84
CA SER A 130 -1.62 14.42 -8.64
C SER A 130 -0.91 14.38 -7.28
N GLN A 131 -0.50 15.53 -6.77
CA GLN A 131 0.21 15.61 -5.51
C GLN A 131 -0.70 15.31 -4.31
N ASP A 132 -1.99 15.63 -4.38
CA ASP A 132 -2.95 15.29 -3.33
C ASP A 132 -3.07 13.78 -3.18
N ILE A 133 -3.11 13.06 -4.32
CA ILE A 133 -3.14 11.60 -4.33
C ILE A 133 -1.82 11.00 -3.81
N ASN A 134 -0.68 11.52 -4.27
CA ASN A 134 0.63 11.03 -3.83
C ASN A 134 0.88 11.27 -2.35
N ASN A 135 0.55 12.47 -1.85
CA ASN A 135 0.72 12.84 -0.44
C ASN A 135 -0.22 12.08 0.50
N THR A 136 -1.22 11.39 -0.02
CA THR A 136 -2.12 10.54 0.76
C THR A 136 -1.73 9.07 0.63
N SER A 137 -1.49 8.59 -0.58
CA SER A 137 -1.18 7.18 -0.86
C SER A 137 0.16 6.72 -0.28
N VAL A 138 1.22 7.53 -0.42
CA VAL A 138 2.56 7.18 0.07
C VAL A 138 2.62 7.10 1.60
N PRO A 139 2.16 8.10 2.37
CA PRO A 139 2.11 7.95 3.83
C PRO A 139 1.23 6.79 4.31
N LEU A 140 0.13 6.50 3.60
CA LEU A 140 -0.72 5.36 3.93
C LEU A 140 0.03 4.03 3.74
N SER A 141 0.75 3.85 2.63
CA SER A 141 1.55 2.65 2.41
C SER A 141 2.66 2.48 3.46
N ILE A 142 3.34 3.57 3.82
CA ILE A 142 4.36 3.56 4.89
C ILE A 142 3.74 3.16 6.23
N LYS A 143 2.61 3.77 6.60
CA LYS A 143 1.89 3.44 7.82
C LYS A 143 1.57 1.95 7.89
N GLU A 144 0.94 1.41 6.85
CA GLU A 144 0.53 0.01 6.83
C GLU A 144 1.74 -0.94 6.81
N ALA A 145 2.83 -0.59 6.13
CA ALA A 145 4.08 -1.36 6.19
C ALA A 145 4.69 -1.40 7.59
N LEU A 146 4.66 -0.27 8.31
CA LEU A 146 5.13 -0.21 9.69
C LEU A 146 4.25 -1.08 10.61
N GLU A 147 2.94 -0.95 10.50
CA GLU A 147 1.98 -1.66 11.36
C GLU A 147 1.96 -3.17 11.10
N ASN A 148 2.02 -3.59 9.83
CA ASN A 148 1.83 -4.99 9.46
C ASN A 148 3.14 -5.79 9.28
N VAL A 149 4.28 -5.12 9.07
CA VAL A 149 5.55 -5.79 8.81
C VAL A 149 6.61 -5.40 9.84
N TYR A 150 6.87 -4.11 10.02
CA TYR A 150 8.00 -3.66 10.82
C TYR A 150 7.77 -3.86 12.32
N TYR A 151 6.67 -3.36 12.87
CA TYR A 151 6.41 -3.45 14.32
C TYR A 151 6.29 -4.89 14.81
N PRO A 152 5.60 -5.83 14.12
CA PRO A 152 5.59 -7.23 14.54
C PRO A 152 7.01 -7.83 14.65
N GLN A 153 7.90 -7.56 13.70
CA GLN A 153 9.28 -8.05 13.76
C GLN A 153 10.09 -7.44 14.91
N ILE A 154 9.89 -6.17 15.21
CA ILE A 154 10.52 -5.51 16.37
C ILE A 154 9.98 -6.09 17.68
N GLU A 155 8.68 -6.35 17.76
CA GLU A 155 8.07 -6.97 18.94
C GLU A 155 8.60 -8.39 19.19
N GLU A 156 8.76 -9.21 18.15
CA GLU A 156 9.40 -10.52 18.24
C GLU A 156 10.86 -10.40 18.76
N LEU A 157 11.64 -9.45 18.24
CA LEU A 157 13.00 -9.22 18.70
C LEU A 157 13.04 -8.78 20.17
N ILE A 158 12.15 -7.87 20.57
CA ILE A 158 12.04 -7.40 21.96
C ILE A 158 11.68 -8.59 22.87
N GLN A 159 10.74 -9.43 22.46
CA GLN A 159 10.34 -10.59 23.24
C GLN A 159 11.50 -11.56 23.40
N GLN A 160 12.25 -11.85 22.34
CA GLN A 160 13.42 -12.73 22.43
C GLN A 160 14.49 -12.19 23.37
N LEU A 161 14.75 -10.87 23.36
CA LEU A 161 15.68 -10.24 24.30
C LEU A 161 15.20 -10.38 25.76
N LYS A 162 13.90 -10.22 26.00
CA LYS A 162 13.30 -10.42 27.34
C LYS A 162 13.44 -11.87 27.79
N ASP A 163 13.22 -12.83 26.91
CA ASP A 163 13.35 -14.24 27.21
C ASP A 163 14.79 -14.60 27.58
N TYR A 164 15.79 -14.11 26.84
CA TYR A 164 17.20 -14.25 27.19
C TYR A 164 17.55 -13.59 28.52
N ALA A 165 17.04 -12.39 28.78
CA ALA A 165 17.27 -11.69 30.05
C ALA A 165 16.69 -12.51 31.22
N GLU A 166 15.51 -13.10 31.07
CA GLU A 166 14.89 -13.95 32.09
C GLU A 166 15.65 -15.27 32.27
N GLU A 167 16.03 -15.93 31.18
CA GLU A 167 16.79 -17.19 31.20
C GLU A 167 18.14 -17.00 31.92
N TRP A 168 18.84 -15.91 31.64
CA TRP A 168 20.21 -15.67 32.13
C TRP A 168 20.29 -14.75 33.35
N LYS A 169 19.19 -14.34 33.93
CA LYS A 169 19.19 -13.44 35.13
C LYS A 169 19.95 -14.02 36.34
N GLY A 170 20.09 -15.36 36.39
CA GLY A 170 20.85 -16.05 37.44
C GLY A 170 22.33 -16.29 37.13
N VAL A 171 22.76 -16.04 35.89
CA VAL A 171 24.14 -16.33 35.46
C VAL A 171 25.06 -15.22 35.91
N ALA A 172 25.95 -15.53 36.87
CA ALA A 172 26.94 -14.57 37.33
C ALA A 172 28.02 -14.32 36.29
N MET A 173 28.33 -13.04 36.09
CA MET A 173 29.41 -12.63 35.19
C MET A 173 30.20 -11.45 35.78
N LEU A 174 31.41 -11.27 35.26
CA LEU A 174 32.22 -10.11 35.55
C LEU A 174 32.18 -9.14 34.36
N ALA A 175 31.54 -7.99 34.52
CA ALA A 175 31.53 -6.97 33.49
C ALA A 175 32.95 -6.51 33.16
N LYS A 176 33.17 -6.02 31.95
CA LYS A 176 34.43 -5.50 31.47
C LYS A 176 34.27 -4.04 31.00
N THR A 177 35.25 -3.21 31.32
CA THR A 177 35.37 -1.86 30.81
C THR A 177 36.72 -1.71 30.15
N HIS A 178 36.77 -1.28 28.90
CA HIS A 178 38.03 -1.22 28.11
C HIS A 178 38.80 -2.55 28.09
N GLY A 179 38.08 -3.68 28.06
CA GLY A 179 38.67 -5.03 28.08
C GLY A 179 39.21 -5.48 29.45
N GLN A 180 39.10 -4.65 30.51
CA GLN A 180 39.55 -4.97 31.86
C GLN A 180 38.37 -5.37 32.77
N PRO A 181 38.60 -6.28 33.74
CA PRO A 181 37.59 -6.60 34.73
C PRO A 181 37.04 -5.36 35.45
N ALA A 182 35.71 -5.31 35.56
CA ALA A 182 35.03 -4.22 36.27
C ALA A 182 34.13 -4.82 37.39
N SER A 183 32.85 -4.43 37.43
CA SER A 183 31.93 -4.88 38.49
C SER A 183 31.36 -6.26 38.25
N PRO A 184 31.17 -7.09 39.29
CA PRO A 184 30.35 -8.28 39.22
C PRO A 184 28.93 -7.91 38.84
N THR A 185 28.31 -8.69 37.93
CA THR A 185 26.93 -8.47 37.44
C THR A 185 26.31 -9.80 37.04
N ARG A 186 25.18 -9.77 36.37
CA ARG A 186 24.49 -10.93 35.77
C ARG A 186 24.39 -10.74 34.27
N LEU A 187 24.27 -11.84 33.54
CA LEU A 187 24.21 -11.82 32.09
C LEU A 187 22.83 -11.34 31.59
N GLY A 188 21.75 -11.75 32.24
CA GLY A 188 20.36 -11.36 31.93
C GLY A 188 19.92 -10.00 32.46
#